data_9b9065e276d7d7f0eff46dc22b655af0
#
_entry.id   9b9065e276d7d7f0eff46dc22b655af0
#
_cell.length_a   1.000
_cell.length_b   1.000
_cell.length_c   1.000
_cell.angle_alpha   90.00
_cell.angle_beta   90.00
_cell.angle_gamma   90.00
#
_symmetry.space_group_name_H-M   'P 1'
#
loop_
_entity.id
_entity.type
_entity.pdbx_description
1 polymer ?
#
loop_
_entity_poly.entity_id
_entity_poly.type
_entity_poly.pdbx_seq_one_letter_code
_entity_poly.pdbx_strand_id
1 'polypeptide(L)' 'MTKSELKEIKSIERYLAAGMLDTAARGASALLRAASPRSAKAIREWAKAHGLTRHPEFIG' A
#
# COMPACT_ATOMS: atom_id res chain seq x y z
N MET A 1 0.16 -11.50 -6.73
CA MET A 1 1.26 -10.81 -6.01
C MET A 1 2.25 -11.82 -5.47
N THR A 2 3.51 -11.41 -5.36
CA THR A 2 4.57 -12.26 -4.80
C THR A 2 4.47 -12.34 -3.28
N LYS A 3 5.20 -13.29 -2.69
CA LYS A 3 5.27 -13.42 -1.23
C LYS A 3 5.84 -12.15 -0.59
N SER A 4 6.83 -11.53 -1.22
CA SER A 4 7.42 -10.26 -0.75
C SER A 4 6.38 -9.16 -0.70
N GLU A 5 5.59 -9.04 -1.76
CA GLU A 5 4.54 -8.02 -1.84
C GLU A 5 3.46 -8.25 -0.78
N LEU A 6 3.06 -9.49 -0.58
CA LEU A 6 2.08 -9.82 0.46
C LEU A 6 2.61 -9.51 1.85
N LYS A 7 3.90 -9.76 2.09
CA LYS A 7 4.53 -9.45 3.36
C LYS A 7 4.53 -7.94 3.61
N GLU A 8 4.84 -7.16 2.59
CA GLU A 8 4.80 -5.70 2.69
C GLU A 8 3.38 -5.19 2.98
N ILE A 9 2.39 -5.78 2.33
CA ILE A 9 0.99 -5.42 2.59
C ILE A 9 0.63 -5.67 4.05
N LYS A 10 1.04 -6.81 4.60
CA LYS A 10 0.77 -7.11 6.01
C LYS A 10 1.42 -6.09 6.94
N SER A 11 2.65 -5.67 6.64
CA SER A 11 3.32 -4.63 7.41
C SER A 11 2.55 -3.31 7.36
N ILE A 12 2.10 -2.94 6.17
CA ILE A 12 1.33 -1.72 6.00
C ILE A 12 0.00 -1.79 6.77
N GLU A 13 -0.63 -2.95 6.77
CA GLU A 13 -1.87 -3.16 7.52
C GLU A 13 -1.67 -2.97 9.02
N ARG A 14 -0.50 -3.34 9.54
CA ARG A 14 -0.15 -3.09 10.94
C ARG A 14 -0.07 -1.59 11.23
N TYR A 15 0.52 -0.82 10.32
CA TYR A 15 0.57 0.63 10.47
C TYR A 15 -0.83 1.23 10.44
N LEU A 16 -1.69 0.73 9.55
CA LEU A 16 -3.08 1.16 9.50
C LEU A 16 -3.80 0.91 10.83
N ALA A 17 -3.62 -0.29 11.37
CA ALA A 17 -4.23 -0.67 12.65
C ALA A 17 -3.74 0.19 13.81
N ALA A 18 -2.50 0.68 13.72
CA ALA A 18 -1.90 1.54 14.73
C ALA A 18 -2.26 3.03 14.52
N GLY A 19 -3.03 3.35 13.49
CA GLY A 19 -3.38 4.73 13.19
C GLY A 19 -2.28 5.53 12.51
N MET A 20 -1.22 4.86 12.05
CA MET A 20 -0.08 5.49 11.41
C MET A 20 -0.32 5.63 9.90
N LEU A 21 -1.28 6.49 9.55
CA LEU A 21 -1.73 6.62 8.15
C LEU A 21 -0.65 7.16 7.22
N ASP A 22 0.16 8.10 7.69
CA ASP A 22 1.27 8.65 6.89
C ASP A 22 2.26 7.57 6.48
N THR A 23 2.67 6.76 7.45
CA THR A 23 3.60 5.67 7.22
C THR A 23 3.00 4.62 6.30
N ALA A 24 1.73 4.28 6.52
CA ALA A 24 1.02 3.31 5.68
C ALA A 24 0.92 3.81 4.23
N ALA A 25 0.59 5.08 4.03
CA ALA A 25 0.47 5.65 2.69
C ALA A 25 1.82 5.68 1.96
N ARG A 26 2.89 6.03 2.66
CA ARG A 26 4.24 6.00 2.08
C ARG A 26 4.66 4.60 1.70
N GLY A 27 4.36 3.63 2.59
CA GLY A 27 4.66 2.22 2.34
C GLY A 27 3.90 1.70 1.12
N ALA A 28 2.63 2.03 1.01
CA ALA A 28 1.81 1.64 -0.12
C ALA A 28 2.32 2.25 -1.44
N SER A 29 2.74 3.52 -1.40
CA SER A 29 3.31 4.19 -2.58
C SER A 29 4.60 3.52 -3.04
N ALA A 30 5.48 3.20 -2.09
CA ALA A 30 6.75 2.55 -2.39
C ALA A 30 6.51 1.16 -2.98
N LEU A 31 5.58 0.41 -2.40
CA LEU A 31 5.23 -0.92 -2.89
C LEU A 31 4.65 -0.86 -4.31
N LEU A 32 3.75 0.09 -4.55
CA LEU A 32 3.15 0.28 -5.87
C LEU A 32 4.20 0.60 -6.92
N ARG A 33 5.16 1.45 -6.57
CA ARG A 33 6.23 1.87 -7.48
C ARG A 33 7.13 0.71 -7.88
N ALA A 34 7.38 -0.22 -6.96
CA ALA A 34 8.23 -1.38 -7.20
C ALA A 34 7.49 -2.56 -7.83
N ALA A 35 6.17 -2.53 -7.88
CA ALA A 35 5.37 -3.67 -8.31
C ALA A 35 5.29 -3.81 -9.83
N SER A 36 5.08 -5.05 -10.30
CA SER A 36 4.78 -5.31 -11.70
C SER A 36 3.40 -4.70 -12.04
N PRO A 37 3.10 -4.46 -13.33
CA PRO A 37 1.80 -3.89 -13.71
C PRO A 37 0.60 -4.68 -13.16
N ARG A 38 0.69 -6.01 -13.13
CA ARG A 38 -0.38 -6.86 -12.61
C ARG A 38 -0.55 -6.66 -11.10
N SER A 39 0.55 -6.68 -10.36
CA SER A 39 0.51 -6.46 -8.92
C SER A 39 0.10 -5.03 -8.58
N ALA A 40 0.54 -4.07 -9.39
CA ALA A 40 0.19 -2.66 -9.19
C ALA A 40 -1.32 -2.44 -9.19
N LYS A 41 -2.03 -3.09 -10.09
CA LYS A 41 -3.48 -3.00 -10.15
C LYS A 41 -4.13 -3.49 -8.84
N ALA A 42 -3.69 -4.66 -8.38
CA ALA A 42 -4.20 -5.23 -7.15
C ALA A 42 -3.88 -4.36 -5.93
N ILE A 43 -2.66 -3.81 -5.89
CA ILE A 43 -2.22 -2.93 -4.81
C ILE A 43 -3.05 -1.64 -4.79
N ARG A 44 -3.32 -1.05 -5.96
CA ARG A 44 -4.17 0.15 -6.03
C ARG A 44 -5.56 -0.11 -5.50
N GLU A 45 -6.17 -1.23 -5.86
CA GLU A 45 -7.49 -1.60 -5.38
C GLU A 45 -7.50 -1.80 -3.87
N TRP A 46 -6.48 -2.47 -3.34
CA TRP A 46 -6.32 -2.66 -1.91
C TRP A 46 -6.15 -1.31 -1.19
N ALA A 47 -5.30 -0.44 -1.72
CA ALA A 47 -5.07 0.88 -1.12
C ALA A 47 -6.34 1.73 -1.14
N LYS A 48 -7.10 1.66 -2.23
CA LYS A 48 -8.38 2.36 -2.35
C LYS A 48 -9.37 1.87 -1.31
N ALA A 49 -9.44 0.55 -1.10
CA ALA A 49 -10.34 -0.04 -0.11
C ALA A 49 -10.02 0.43 1.31
N HIS A 50 -8.76 0.75 1.59
CA HIS A 50 -8.33 1.25 2.89
C HIS A 50 -8.28 2.79 2.96
N GLY A 51 -8.72 3.48 1.92
CA GLY A 51 -8.73 4.93 1.88
C GLY A 51 -7.37 5.59 1.72
N LEU A 52 -6.33 4.81 1.43
CA LEU A 52 -4.98 5.32 1.30
C LEU A 52 -4.78 6.20 0.06
N THR A 53 -5.55 5.96 -1.00
CA THR A 53 -5.41 6.72 -2.24
C THR A 53 -5.78 8.19 -2.09
N ARG A 54 -6.48 8.54 -1.01
CA ARG A 54 -6.87 9.93 -0.71
C ARG A 54 -5.83 10.64 0.14
N HIS A 55 -4.87 9.90 0.67
CA HIS A 55 -3.86 10.47 1.56
C HIS A 55 -2.82 11.25 0.76
N PRO A 56 -2.40 12.47 1.22
CA PRO A 56 -1.40 13.27 0.51
C PRO A 56 -0.07 12.56 0.30
N GLU A 57 0.30 11.65 1.19
CA GLU A 57 1.55 10.90 1.09
C GLU A 57 1.47 9.74 0.09
N PHE A 58 0.29 9.41 -0.40
CA PHE A 58 0.14 8.36 -1.40
C PHE A 58 0.39 8.94 -2.79
N ILE A 59 1.41 8.44 -3.45
CA ILE A 59 1.78 8.86 -4.80
C ILE A 59 1.69 7.64 -5.71
N GLY A 60 0.73 7.62 -6.56
CA GLY A 60 0.50 6.49 -7.45
C GLY A 60 -0.79 6.63 -8.21
#